data_313983e3209fc50ac6d00bf53d9f8a70
#
_entry.id   313983e3209fc50ac6d00bf53d9f8a70
#
_cell.length_a   1.000
_cell.length_b   1.000
_cell.length_c   1.000
_cell.angle_alpha   90.00
_cell.angle_beta   90.00
_cell.angle_gamma   90.00
#
_symmetry.space_group_name_H-M   'P 1'
#
loop_
_entity.id
_entity.type
_entity.pdbx_description
1 polymer ?
#
loop_
_entity_poly.entity_id
_entity_poly.type
_entity_poly.pdbx_seq_one_letter_code
_entity_poly.pdbx_strand_id
1 'polypeptide(L)'
;MNILYPMFGMMLLSCFVVIALYLSRLIPVIKNFGNLESARYSDEFRSQLPKSLRNITANYNHIFEQPTLFYATIIYIYLMEHGDMTNFILAWAYVGLRSIHTIIQLTLNNVSMRVVPFIFSGICLIVLIIRELLFFI
;
A
#
# COMPACT_ATOMS: atom_id res chain seq x y z
N MET A 1 -3.48 18.94 15.80
CA MET A 1 -3.23 17.52 15.44
C MET A 1 -2.24 17.47 14.31
N ASN A 2 -1.26 16.55 14.37
CA ASN A 2 -0.24 16.51 13.31
C ASN A 2 -0.71 15.57 12.19
N ILE A 3 -1.02 16.14 11.02
CA ILE A 3 -1.48 15.41 9.82
C ILE A 3 -0.43 14.43 9.29
N LEU A 4 0.83 14.53 9.73
CA LEU A 4 1.90 13.61 9.33
C LEU A 4 1.78 12.22 9.98
N TYR A 5 1.06 12.05 11.10
CA TYR A 5 0.93 10.73 11.74
C TYR A 5 0.30 9.66 10.82
N PRO A 6 -0.82 9.91 10.12
CA PRO A 6 -1.33 8.96 9.13
C PRO A 6 -0.32 8.64 8.02
N MET A 7 0.46 9.62 7.58
CA MET A 7 1.51 9.41 6.57
C MET A 7 2.57 8.42 7.08
N PHE A 8 3.07 8.60 8.30
CA PHE A 8 4.00 7.64 8.90
C PHE A 8 3.37 6.26 9.10
N GLY A 9 2.08 6.20 9.47
CA GLY A 9 1.33 4.94 9.53
C GLY A 9 1.33 4.19 8.20
N MET A 10 1.10 4.91 7.08
CA MET A 10 1.16 4.32 5.74
C MET A 10 2.59 3.91 5.33
N MET A 11 3.60 4.69 5.71
CA MET A 11 5.01 4.33 5.48
C MET A 11 5.39 3.05 6.22
N LEU A 12 4.98 2.89 7.47
CA LEU A 12 5.22 1.66 8.24
C LEU A 12 4.54 0.44 7.61
N LEU A 13 3.30 0.59 7.13
CA LEU A 13 2.61 -0.47 6.40
C LEU A 13 3.37 -0.85 5.13
N SER A 14 3.85 0.13 4.36
CA SER A 14 4.65 -0.08 3.15
C SER A 14 5.97 -0.79 3.46
N CYS A 15 6.68 -0.38 4.51
CA CYS A 15 7.90 -1.04 4.97
C CYS A 15 7.64 -2.51 5.36
N PHE A 16 6.54 -2.77 6.07
CA PHE A 16 6.15 -4.14 6.42
C PHE A 16 5.97 -5.02 5.18
N VAL A 17 5.27 -4.51 4.15
CA VAL A 17 5.06 -5.26 2.90
C VAL A 17 6.37 -5.48 2.14
N VAL A 18 7.27 -4.49 2.12
CA VAL A 18 8.61 -4.64 1.52
C VAL A 18 9.42 -5.72 2.22
N ILE A 19 9.44 -5.72 3.56
CA ILE A 19 10.15 -6.73 4.34
C ILE A 19 9.54 -8.12 4.07
N ALA A 20 8.22 -8.25 4.09
CA ALA A 20 7.53 -9.48 3.76
C ALA A 20 7.87 -9.99 2.35
N LEU A 21 7.96 -9.08 1.37
CA LEU A 21 8.39 -9.41 0.01
C LEU A 21 9.81 -9.95 -0.02
N TYR A 22 10.76 -9.28 0.64
CA TYR A 22 12.16 -9.74 0.65
C TYR A 22 12.30 -11.10 1.31
N LEU A 23 11.69 -11.29 2.47
CA LEU A 23 11.72 -12.59 3.16
C LEU A 23 11.10 -13.70 2.30
N SER A 24 9.98 -13.42 1.64
CA SER A 24 9.28 -14.40 0.82
C SER A 24 9.98 -14.73 -0.50
N ARG A 25 10.79 -13.81 -1.04
CA ARG A 25 11.56 -14.04 -2.27
C ARG A 25 12.95 -14.62 -2.01
N LEU A 26 13.69 -14.04 -1.07
CA LEU A 26 15.08 -14.45 -0.82
C LEU A 26 15.19 -15.85 -0.26
N ILE A 27 14.31 -16.22 0.68
CA ILE A 27 14.37 -17.53 1.33
C ILE A 27 14.14 -18.69 0.33
N PRO A 28 13.08 -18.70 -0.51
CA PRO A 28 12.88 -19.77 -1.48
C PRO A 28 13.92 -19.79 -2.59
N VAL A 29 14.42 -18.61 -3.04
CA VAL A 29 15.45 -18.53 -4.07
C VAL A 29 16.75 -19.16 -3.59
N ILE A 30 17.20 -18.81 -2.39
CA ILE A 30 18.42 -19.37 -1.80
C ILE A 30 18.26 -20.88 -1.53
N LYS A 31 17.08 -21.31 -1.06
CA LYS A 31 16.84 -22.69 -0.62
C LYS A 31 16.60 -23.67 -1.77
N ASN A 32 15.92 -23.25 -2.86
CA ASN A 32 15.52 -24.15 -3.95
C ASN A 32 16.37 -24.03 -5.21
N PHE A 33 17.03 -22.90 -5.46
CA PHE A 33 17.74 -22.65 -6.71
C PHE A 33 19.25 -22.42 -6.53
N GLY A 34 19.73 -22.20 -5.30
CA GLY A 34 21.17 -22.01 -5.02
C GLY A 34 21.86 -20.88 -5.79
N ASN A 35 21.15 -20.21 -6.71
CA ASN A 35 21.68 -19.16 -7.56
C ASN A 35 20.63 -18.06 -7.79
N LEU A 36 20.99 -16.82 -7.51
CA LEU A 36 20.12 -15.63 -7.68
C LEU A 36 19.81 -15.33 -9.16
N GLU A 37 20.62 -15.86 -10.08
CA GLU A 37 20.49 -15.63 -11.52
C GLU A 37 19.25 -16.30 -12.14
N SER A 38 18.74 -17.36 -11.52
CA SER A 38 17.49 -18.02 -11.92
C SER A 38 16.24 -17.12 -11.69
N ALA A 39 16.37 -16.07 -10.88
CA ALA A 39 15.32 -15.07 -10.66
C ALA A 39 15.31 -13.94 -11.71
N ARG A 40 16.18 -13.97 -12.71
CA ARG A 40 16.35 -12.93 -13.74
C ARG A 40 15.11 -12.76 -14.62
N TYR A 41 14.41 -13.84 -14.90
CA TYR A 41 13.17 -13.82 -15.69
C TYR A 41 11.96 -13.87 -14.76
N SER A 42 11.47 -12.67 -14.41
CA SER A 42 10.42 -12.50 -13.38
C SER A 42 9.11 -13.22 -13.69
N ASP A 43 8.74 -13.40 -14.95
CA ASP A 43 7.44 -13.98 -15.33
C ASP A 43 7.46 -15.52 -15.27
N GLU A 44 8.54 -16.18 -15.74
CA GLU A 44 8.72 -17.63 -15.61
C GLU A 44 8.90 -18.04 -14.15
N PHE A 45 9.69 -17.26 -13.40
CA PHE A 45 9.89 -17.47 -11.97
C PHE A 45 8.58 -17.29 -11.19
N ARG A 46 7.76 -16.29 -11.55
CA ARG A 46 6.47 -16.02 -10.93
C ARG A 46 5.48 -17.18 -11.09
N SER A 47 5.51 -17.90 -12.21
CA SER A 47 4.64 -19.06 -12.45
C SER A 47 4.98 -20.25 -11.57
N GLN A 48 6.25 -20.38 -11.17
CA GLN A 48 6.76 -21.48 -10.32
C GLN A 48 6.60 -21.23 -8.82
N LEU A 49 6.30 -19.98 -8.42
CA LEU A 49 6.14 -19.63 -7.01
C LEU A 49 4.82 -20.16 -6.42
N PRO A 50 4.80 -20.62 -5.16
CA PRO A 50 3.59 -20.91 -4.42
C PRO A 50 2.60 -19.72 -4.43
N LYS A 51 1.30 -20.01 -4.35
CA LYS A 51 0.23 -18.97 -4.39
C LYS A 51 0.45 -17.86 -3.37
N SER A 52 0.91 -18.18 -2.16
CA SER A 52 1.21 -17.21 -1.11
C SER A 52 2.27 -16.18 -1.52
N LEU A 53 3.33 -16.62 -2.19
CA LEU A 53 4.41 -15.74 -2.63
C LEU A 53 4.00 -14.84 -3.81
N ARG A 54 3.14 -15.34 -4.70
CA ARG A 54 2.55 -14.53 -5.78
C ARG A 54 1.67 -13.41 -5.23
N ASN A 55 0.95 -13.69 -4.14
CA ASN A 55 0.09 -12.69 -3.48
C ASN A 55 0.89 -11.54 -2.88
N ILE A 56 2.04 -11.83 -2.27
CA ILE A 56 2.92 -10.80 -1.70
C ILE A 56 3.47 -9.89 -2.80
N THR A 57 3.89 -10.46 -3.94
CA THR A 57 4.38 -9.68 -5.08
C THR A 57 3.29 -8.78 -5.69
N ALA A 58 2.05 -9.29 -5.80
CA ALA A 58 0.93 -8.50 -6.29
C ALA A 58 0.58 -7.36 -5.33
N ASN A 59 0.62 -7.60 -4.02
CA ASN A 59 0.38 -6.57 -3.02
C ASN A 59 1.45 -5.48 -3.03
N TYR A 60 2.72 -5.84 -3.24
CA TYR A 60 3.82 -4.88 -3.36
C TYR A 60 3.56 -3.87 -4.48
N ASN A 61 3.15 -4.30 -5.66
CA ASN A 61 2.86 -3.40 -6.77
C ASN A 61 1.73 -2.42 -6.40
N HIS A 62 0.63 -2.92 -5.84
CA HIS A 62 -0.52 -2.10 -5.45
C HIS A 62 -0.22 -1.11 -4.30
N ILE A 63 0.72 -1.44 -3.41
CA ILE A 63 1.04 -0.56 -2.28
C ILE A 63 1.86 0.66 -2.69
N PHE A 64 2.42 0.69 -3.90
CA PHE A 64 3.17 1.83 -4.41
C PHE A 64 2.39 2.69 -5.43
N GLU A 65 1.25 2.24 -5.93
CA GLU A 65 0.45 3.00 -6.90
C GLU A 65 -0.33 4.17 -6.26
N GLN A 66 -1.30 3.89 -5.41
CA GLN A 66 -2.13 4.93 -4.77
C GLN A 66 -1.45 5.67 -3.62
N PRO A 67 -0.64 5.06 -2.76
CA PRO A 67 0.00 5.77 -1.66
C PRO A 67 0.96 6.89 -2.07
N THR A 68 1.50 6.88 -3.28
CA THR A 68 2.29 8.02 -3.78
C THR A 68 1.47 9.30 -3.84
N LEU A 69 0.22 9.22 -4.34
CA LEU A 69 -0.71 10.35 -4.33
C LEU A 69 -1.11 10.75 -2.91
N PHE A 70 -1.33 9.77 -2.03
CA PHE A 70 -1.63 10.03 -0.63
C PHE A 70 -0.48 10.80 0.06
N TYR A 71 0.78 10.38 -0.12
CA TYR A 71 1.93 11.10 0.44
C TYR A 71 2.02 12.53 -0.07
N ALA A 72 1.87 12.73 -1.38
CA ALA A 72 1.89 14.07 -1.97
C ALA A 72 0.77 14.94 -1.40
N THR A 73 -0.46 14.41 -1.26
CA THR A 73 -1.59 15.12 -0.69
C THR A 73 -1.38 15.51 0.77
N ILE A 74 -0.88 14.58 1.61
CA ILE A 74 -0.61 14.86 3.02
C ILE A 74 0.50 15.90 3.20
N ILE A 75 1.57 15.82 2.39
CA ILE A 75 2.65 16.82 2.40
C ILE A 75 2.11 18.19 2.00
N TYR A 76 1.26 18.25 0.97
CA TYR A 76 0.61 19.48 0.53
C TYR A 76 -0.25 20.09 1.65
N ILE A 77 -1.14 19.31 2.28
CA ILE A 77 -1.98 19.73 3.40
C ILE A 77 -1.12 20.28 4.55
N TYR A 78 0.01 19.62 4.84
CA TYR A 78 0.93 20.04 5.89
C TYR A 78 1.60 21.39 5.57
N LEU A 79 2.09 21.57 4.33
CA LEU A 79 2.77 22.79 3.90
C LEU A 79 1.82 23.99 3.83
N MET A 80 0.55 23.76 3.47
CA MET A 80 -0.47 24.81 3.42
C MET A 80 -1.16 25.08 4.77
N GLU A 81 -0.77 24.33 5.81
CA GLU A 81 -1.37 24.42 7.16
C GLU A 81 -2.88 24.11 7.20
N HIS A 82 -3.40 23.39 6.19
CA HIS A 82 -4.81 22.99 6.08
C HIS A 82 -5.17 21.75 6.94
N GLY A 83 -4.32 21.36 7.89
CA GLY A 83 -4.46 20.17 8.73
C GLY A 83 -5.60 20.24 9.73
N ASP A 84 -6.85 20.14 9.27
CA ASP A 84 -8.05 20.10 10.11
C ASP A 84 -8.42 18.68 10.59
N MET A 85 -9.43 18.58 11.46
CA MET A 85 -9.93 17.32 12.00
C MET A 85 -10.46 16.40 10.90
N THR A 86 -11.10 16.94 9.88
CA THR A 86 -11.68 16.18 8.77
C THR A 86 -10.59 15.54 7.92
N ASN A 87 -9.54 16.30 7.57
CA ASN A 87 -8.39 15.79 6.84
C ASN A 87 -7.67 14.69 7.63
N PHE A 88 -7.55 14.87 8.96
CA PHE A 88 -6.94 13.88 9.84
C PHE A 88 -7.74 12.58 9.89
N ILE A 89 -9.07 12.64 10.03
CA ILE A 89 -9.94 11.46 10.04
C ILE A 89 -9.90 10.73 8.68
N LEU A 90 -10.01 11.46 7.58
CA LEU A 90 -9.95 10.88 6.23
C LEU A 90 -8.59 10.20 5.95
N ALA A 91 -7.50 10.81 6.41
CA ALA A 91 -6.17 10.24 6.26
C ALA A 91 -6.01 8.94 7.06
N TRP A 92 -6.51 8.87 8.30
CA TRP A 92 -6.51 7.62 9.08
C TRP A 92 -7.48 6.58 8.51
N ALA A 93 -8.64 6.98 7.99
CA ALA A 93 -9.56 6.08 7.31
C ALA A 93 -8.89 5.44 6.08
N TYR A 94 -8.15 6.23 5.29
CA TYR A 94 -7.35 5.73 4.19
C TYR A 94 -6.35 4.67 4.65
N VAL A 95 -5.53 4.95 5.66
CA VAL A 95 -4.51 4.03 6.19
C VAL A 95 -5.15 2.75 6.74
N GLY A 96 -6.25 2.87 7.48
CA GLY A 96 -6.98 1.73 8.05
C GLY A 96 -7.53 0.81 6.95
N LEU A 97 -8.17 1.38 5.93
CA LEU A 97 -8.71 0.61 4.79
C LEU A 97 -7.59 -0.06 3.99
N ARG A 98 -6.45 0.59 3.82
CA ARG A 98 -5.26 0.01 3.19
C ARG A 98 -4.66 -1.13 4.00
N SER A 99 -4.65 -0.99 5.31
CA SER A 99 -4.20 -2.07 6.21
C SER A 99 -5.10 -3.29 6.10
N ILE A 100 -6.42 -3.10 6.11
CA ILE A 100 -7.41 -4.18 5.92
C ILE A 100 -7.24 -4.85 4.55
N HIS A 101 -7.12 -4.06 3.48
CA HIS A 101 -6.85 -4.57 2.13
C HIS A 101 -5.60 -5.45 2.09
N THR A 102 -4.49 -4.98 2.68
CA THR A 102 -3.22 -5.70 2.75
C THR A 102 -3.36 -7.01 3.52
N ILE A 103 -4.01 -6.99 4.68
CA ILE A 103 -4.25 -8.21 5.48
C ILE A 103 -5.05 -9.23 4.70
N ILE A 104 -6.17 -8.84 4.06
CA ILE A 104 -7.00 -9.75 3.24
C ILE A 104 -6.16 -10.33 2.10
N GLN A 105 -5.36 -9.51 1.43
CA GLN A 105 -4.54 -9.95 0.30
C GLN A 105 -3.44 -10.93 0.70
N LEU A 106 -2.84 -10.74 1.86
CA LEU A 106 -1.77 -11.62 2.36
C LEU A 106 -2.32 -12.94 2.93
N THR A 107 -3.55 -12.94 3.47
CA THR A 107 -4.14 -14.11 4.15
C THR A 107 -5.10 -14.88 3.24
N LEU A 108 -6.28 -14.31 2.99
CA LEU A 108 -7.39 -15.00 2.32
C LEU A 108 -7.29 -14.94 0.79
N ASN A 109 -6.66 -13.89 0.27
CA ASN A 109 -6.59 -13.56 -1.17
C ASN A 109 -7.94 -13.65 -1.92
N ASN A 110 -9.04 -13.40 -1.22
CA ASN A 110 -10.36 -13.34 -1.85
C ASN A 110 -10.52 -11.99 -2.57
N VAL A 111 -10.66 -12.05 -3.89
CA VAL A 111 -10.72 -10.84 -4.74
C VAL A 111 -11.88 -9.94 -4.36
N SER A 112 -13.07 -10.51 -4.13
CA SER A 112 -14.26 -9.73 -3.78
C SER A 112 -14.11 -9.00 -2.44
N MET A 113 -13.51 -9.63 -1.44
CA MET A 113 -13.31 -9.03 -0.13
C MET A 113 -12.24 -7.92 -0.13
N ARG A 114 -11.18 -8.04 -0.94
CA ARG A 114 -10.12 -7.03 -0.99
C ARG A 114 -10.48 -5.80 -1.81
N VAL A 115 -11.37 -5.93 -2.80
CA VAL A 115 -11.79 -4.81 -3.67
C VAL A 115 -12.56 -3.76 -2.89
N VAL A 116 -13.38 -4.16 -1.91
CA VAL A 116 -14.16 -3.23 -1.09
C VAL A 116 -13.27 -2.21 -0.35
N PRO A 117 -12.33 -2.60 0.52
CA PRO A 117 -11.46 -1.63 1.19
C PRO A 117 -10.56 -0.87 0.21
N PHE A 118 -10.21 -1.44 -0.93
CA PHE A 118 -9.47 -0.75 -1.98
C PHE A 118 -10.26 0.44 -2.55
N ILE A 119 -11.52 0.24 -2.92
CA ILE A 119 -12.39 1.29 -3.46
C ILE A 119 -12.63 2.38 -2.41
N PHE A 120 -12.98 2.00 -1.17
CA PHE A 120 -13.24 2.97 -0.12
C PHE A 120 -11.99 3.79 0.25
N SER A 121 -10.81 3.20 0.25
CA SER A 121 -9.57 3.95 0.44
C SER A 121 -9.35 4.96 -0.69
N GLY A 122 -9.62 4.56 -1.94
CA GLY A 122 -9.57 5.46 -3.09
C GLY A 122 -10.53 6.65 -2.96
N ILE A 123 -11.76 6.39 -2.48
CA ILE A 123 -12.75 7.47 -2.22
C ILE A 123 -12.23 8.43 -1.15
N CYS A 124 -11.67 7.93 -0.04
CA CYS A 124 -11.07 8.80 0.99
C CYS A 124 -9.97 9.70 0.40
N LEU A 125 -9.11 9.15 -0.44
CA LEU A 125 -8.05 9.91 -1.10
C LEU A 125 -8.61 10.97 -2.06
N ILE A 126 -9.60 10.60 -2.88
CA ILE A 126 -10.26 11.54 -3.79
C ILE A 126 -10.92 12.69 -3.01
N VAL A 127 -11.60 12.38 -1.91
CA VAL A 127 -12.22 13.42 -1.07
C VAL A 127 -11.17 14.35 -0.47
N LEU A 128 -10.02 13.83 0.00
CA LEU A 128 -8.90 14.65 0.47
C LEU A 128 -8.43 15.61 -0.63
N ILE A 129 -8.20 15.12 -1.85
CA ILE A 129 -7.73 15.93 -2.97
C ILE A 129 -8.75 16.98 -3.37
N ILE A 130 -10.05 16.61 -3.47
CA ILE A 130 -11.12 17.56 -3.82
C ILE A 130 -11.24 18.65 -2.77
N ARG A 131 -11.15 18.33 -1.48
CA ARG A 131 -11.17 19.33 -0.42
C ARG A 131 -10.06 20.36 -0.58
N GLU A 132 -8.85 19.92 -0.86
CA GLU A 132 -7.72 20.84 -1.09
C GLU A 132 -7.92 21.69 -2.35
N LEU A 133 -8.49 21.10 -3.40
CA LEU A 133 -8.82 21.85 -4.61
C LEU A 133 -9.85 22.95 -4.35
N LEU A 134 -10.85 22.70 -3.49
CA LEU A 134 -11.86 23.69 -3.12
C LEU A 134 -11.30 24.84 -2.27
N PHE A 135 -10.18 24.66 -1.58
CA PHE A 135 -9.48 25.78 -0.92
C PHE A 135 -8.76 26.71 -1.91
N PHE A 136 -8.57 26.26 -3.14
CA PHE A 136 -7.88 27.01 -4.20
C PHE A 136 -8.82 27.91 -5.00
N ILE A 137 -10.13 27.66 -4.95
CA ILE A 137 -11.18 28.36 -5.69
C ILE A 137 -11.89 29.34 -4.75
#